data_057aff7c0a015e5922dbeb8ccbbb8e11
#
_entry.id   057aff7c0a015e5922dbeb8ccbbb8e11
#
_cell.length_a   1.000
_cell.length_b   1.000
_cell.length_c   1.000
_cell.angle_alpha   90.00
_cell.angle_beta   90.00
_cell.angle_gamma   90.00
#
_symmetry.space_group_name_H-M   'P 1'
#
loop_
_entity.id
_entity.type
_entity.pdbx_description
1 polymer ?
#
loop_
_entity_poly.entity_id
_entity_poly.type
_entity_poly.pdbx_seq_one_letter_code
_entity_poly.pdbx_strand_id
1 'polypeptide(L)'
;THIIGDPHDAATGSYYIRPFGMPVIECFLGGAGARAMAKDGAEASFERAIEQIASLFGASVRKSLKPLIASNWAGTPSIGGGYSHALPGRAASRAKLAQPYDNRLFFAGEATHAFDFSTAHGAYETGVRAAEEALAALA
;
A
#
# COMPACT_ATOMS: atom_id res chain seq x y z
N THR A 1 1.85 15.16 12.86
CA THR A 1 2.56 14.17 13.73
C THR A 1 2.37 12.78 13.14
N HIS A 2 3.46 12.02 13.07
CA HIS A 2 3.44 10.62 12.65
C HIS A 2 3.66 9.72 13.87
N ILE A 3 2.79 8.75 14.04
CA ILE A 3 2.89 7.72 15.07
C ILE A 3 3.07 6.39 14.37
N ILE A 4 4.14 5.69 14.70
CA ILE A 4 4.40 4.33 14.24
C ILE A 4 4.02 3.40 15.38
N GLY A 5 3.21 2.39 15.09
CA GLY A 5 2.81 1.40 16.07
C GLY A 5 3.94 0.41 16.41
N ASP A 6 3.61 -0.65 17.13
CA ASP A 6 4.60 -1.66 17.52
C ASP A 6 5.13 -2.40 16.26
N PRO A 7 6.43 -2.34 15.96
CA PRO A 7 7.00 -3.01 14.81
C PRO A 7 6.94 -4.55 14.89
N HIS A 8 6.67 -5.10 16.07
CA HIS A 8 6.53 -6.55 16.29
C HIS A 8 5.07 -7.03 16.22
N ASP A 9 4.10 -6.11 16.12
CA ASP A 9 2.69 -6.46 15.94
C ASP A 9 2.23 -6.14 14.53
N ALA A 10 2.02 -7.18 13.72
CA ALA A 10 1.53 -7.04 12.34
C ALA A 10 0.10 -6.46 12.23
N ALA A 11 -0.62 -6.38 13.34
CA ALA A 11 -1.96 -5.81 13.40
C ALA A 11 -1.97 -4.34 13.83
N THR A 12 -0.79 -3.77 14.12
CA THR A 12 -0.67 -2.36 14.47
C THR A 12 -0.77 -1.45 13.27
N GLY A 13 -1.34 -0.26 13.45
CA GLY A 13 -1.42 0.77 12.43
C GLY A 13 -0.29 1.80 12.53
N SER A 14 -0.02 2.48 11.42
CA SER A 14 0.77 3.70 11.36
C SER A 14 -0.17 4.87 11.14
N TYR A 15 -0.02 5.95 11.89
CA TYR A 15 -0.99 7.05 11.93
C TYR A 15 -0.34 8.38 11.60
N TYR A 16 -0.91 9.10 10.63
CA TYR A 16 -0.63 10.51 10.41
C TYR A 16 -1.72 11.37 11.04
N ILE A 17 -1.36 12.10 12.10
CA ILE A 17 -2.29 12.99 12.79
C ILE A 17 -2.16 14.38 12.21
N ARG A 18 -3.28 14.92 11.70
CA ARG A 18 -3.40 16.23 11.06
C ARG A 18 -2.39 16.42 9.91
N PRO A 19 -2.39 15.52 8.90
CA PRO A 19 -1.54 15.70 7.74
C PRO A 19 -1.90 17.02 7.06
N PHE A 20 -0.89 17.80 6.70
CA PHE A 20 -1.05 19.14 6.08
C PHE A 20 -1.97 20.10 6.85
N GLY A 21 -2.14 19.92 8.16
CA GLY A 21 -3.01 20.74 9.00
C GLY A 21 -4.51 20.37 8.95
N MET A 22 -4.90 19.40 8.14
CA MET A 22 -6.29 18.93 8.05
C MET A 22 -6.75 18.27 9.35
N PRO A 23 -8.01 18.43 9.77
CA PRO A 23 -8.54 17.84 11.00
C PRO A 23 -8.90 16.35 10.80
N VAL A 24 -7.96 15.58 10.28
CA VAL A 24 -8.11 14.14 10.03
C VAL A 24 -6.97 13.34 10.65
N ILE A 25 -7.21 12.06 10.87
CA ILE A 25 -6.19 11.04 11.17
C ILE A 25 -6.24 10.02 10.04
N GLU A 26 -5.12 9.81 9.38
CA GLU A 26 -4.96 8.75 8.39
C GLU A 26 -4.31 7.55 9.07
N CYS A 27 -4.93 6.38 8.91
CA CYS A 27 -4.40 5.11 9.41
C CYS A 27 -3.94 4.26 8.23
N PHE A 28 -2.72 3.78 8.29
CA PHE A 28 -2.15 2.84 7.34
C PHE A 28 -1.98 1.47 8.00
N LEU A 29 -2.61 0.47 7.42
CA LEU A 29 -2.47 -0.93 7.80
C LEU A 29 -1.83 -1.70 6.66
N GLY A 30 -0.90 -2.60 6.98
CA GLY A 30 -0.19 -3.40 5.99
C GLY A 30 -0.24 -4.90 6.27
N GLY A 31 0.27 -5.68 5.34
CA GLY A 31 0.54 -7.11 5.52
C GLY A 31 -0.68 -7.94 5.93
N ALA A 32 -0.48 -8.80 6.91
CA ALA A 32 -1.53 -9.70 7.41
C ALA A 32 -2.66 -8.96 8.12
N GLY A 33 -2.34 -7.86 8.84
CA GLY A 33 -3.32 -7.02 9.52
C GLY A 33 -4.30 -6.38 8.53
N ALA A 34 -3.80 -5.78 7.45
CA ALA A 34 -4.64 -5.20 6.41
C ALA A 34 -5.54 -6.25 5.72
N ARG A 35 -5.02 -7.44 5.45
CA ARG A 35 -5.82 -8.53 4.87
C ARG A 35 -6.92 -9.02 5.80
N ALA A 36 -6.67 -9.09 7.09
CA ALA A 36 -7.68 -9.44 8.09
C ALA A 36 -8.78 -8.36 8.12
N MET A 37 -8.39 -7.08 8.22
CA MET A 37 -9.33 -5.95 8.24
C MET A 37 -10.18 -5.88 6.96
N ALA A 38 -9.59 -6.15 5.80
CA ALA A 38 -10.32 -6.15 4.53
C ALA A 38 -11.47 -7.18 4.49
N LYS A 39 -11.34 -8.29 5.23
CA LYS A 39 -12.41 -9.30 5.36
C LYS A 39 -13.54 -8.85 6.27
N ASP A 40 -13.19 -8.13 7.33
CA ASP A 40 -14.14 -7.69 8.36
C ASP A 40 -14.86 -6.39 7.95
N GLY A 41 -14.38 -5.72 6.92
CA GLY A 41 -15.00 -4.54 6.33
C GLY A 41 -14.55 -3.22 6.93
N ALA A 42 -15.12 -2.12 6.39
CA ALA A 42 -14.71 -0.76 6.74
C ALA A 42 -14.99 -0.43 8.21
N GLU A 43 -16.13 -0.87 8.75
CA GLU A 43 -16.54 -0.57 10.12
C GLU A 43 -15.55 -1.16 11.13
N ALA A 44 -15.17 -2.42 10.98
CA ALA A 44 -14.17 -3.07 11.81
C ALA A 44 -12.80 -2.37 11.72
N SER A 45 -12.43 -1.87 10.54
CA SER A 45 -11.21 -1.08 10.35
C SER A 45 -11.24 0.23 11.13
N PHE A 46 -12.37 0.93 11.12
CA PHE A 46 -12.54 2.16 11.91
C PHE A 46 -12.51 1.90 13.42
N GLU A 47 -13.24 0.89 13.89
CA GLU A 47 -13.25 0.51 15.30
C GLU A 47 -11.84 0.21 15.80
N ARG A 48 -11.07 -0.59 15.04
CA ARG A 48 -9.70 -0.91 15.40
C ARG A 48 -8.79 0.32 15.42
N ALA A 49 -8.89 1.19 14.44
CA ALA A 49 -8.11 2.43 14.40
C ALA A 49 -8.44 3.32 15.62
N ILE A 50 -9.71 3.46 15.97
CA ILE A 50 -10.17 4.22 17.13
C ILE A 50 -9.66 3.58 18.42
N GLU A 51 -9.68 2.25 18.54
CA GLU A 51 -9.14 1.53 19.70
C GLU A 51 -7.65 1.81 19.89
N GLN A 52 -6.85 1.70 18.84
CA GLN A 52 -5.42 1.95 18.91
C GLN A 52 -5.12 3.42 19.26
N ILE A 53 -5.83 4.37 18.67
CA ILE A 53 -5.68 5.78 19.02
C ILE A 53 -6.11 6.03 20.49
N ALA A 54 -7.19 5.40 20.94
CA ALA A 54 -7.65 5.54 22.32
C ALA A 54 -6.69 4.92 23.33
N SER A 55 -5.97 3.86 22.99
CA SER A 55 -4.94 3.28 23.84
C SER A 55 -3.76 4.22 24.06
N LEU A 56 -3.45 5.08 23.05
CA LEU A 56 -2.36 6.04 23.11
C LEU A 56 -2.74 7.37 23.79
N PHE A 57 -3.95 7.86 23.55
CA PHE A 57 -4.39 9.20 23.98
C PHE A 57 -5.48 9.17 25.07
N GLY A 58 -5.87 8.00 25.51
CA GLY A 58 -6.94 7.80 26.48
C GLY A 58 -8.33 7.70 25.84
N ALA A 59 -9.27 7.07 26.55
CA ALA A 59 -10.59 6.73 26.04
C ALA A 59 -11.44 7.95 25.64
N SER A 60 -11.16 9.13 26.19
CA SER A 60 -11.91 10.36 25.89
C SER A 60 -11.77 10.80 24.41
N VAL A 61 -10.69 10.43 23.72
CA VAL A 61 -10.45 10.79 22.33
C VAL A 61 -11.52 10.23 21.39
N ARG A 62 -12.15 9.11 21.75
CA ARG A 62 -13.22 8.46 20.97
C ARG A 62 -14.35 9.42 20.60
N LYS A 63 -14.69 10.34 21.51
CA LYS A 63 -15.76 11.34 21.32
C LYS A 63 -15.44 12.35 20.21
N SER A 64 -14.16 12.51 19.90
CA SER A 64 -13.67 13.44 18.88
C SER A 64 -13.39 12.78 17.53
N LEU A 65 -13.47 11.46 17.44
CA LEU A 65 -13.19 10.69 16.23
C LEU A 65 -14.50 10.30 15.55
N LYS A 66 -14.56 10.50 14.24
CA LYS A 66 -15.66 10.05 13.39
C LYS A 66 -15.07 9.32 12.17
N PRO A 67 -15.60 8.13 11.83
CA PRO A 67 -15.26 7.48 10.58
C PRO A 67 -15.49 8.40 9.37
N LEU A 68 -14.56 8.39 8.42
CA LEU A 68 -14.66 9.17 7.20
C LEU A 68 -14.68 8.27 5.98
N ILE A 69 -13.56 7.61 5.67
CA ILE A 69 -13.42 6.73 4.52
C ILE A 69 -12.41 5.62 4.81
N ALA A 70 -12.67 4.42 4.31
CA ALA A 70 -11.70 3.34 4.27
C ALA A 70 -11.51 2.87 2.83
N SER A 71 -10.25 2.69 2.41
CA SER A 71 -9.94 2.10 1.12
C SER A 71 -10.10 0.57 1.17
N ASN A 72 -10.46 -0.03 0.03
CA ASN A 72 -10.55 -1.49 -0.10
C ASN A 72 -9.73 -1.97 -1.32
N TRP A 73 -8.48 -1.56 -1.39
CA TRP A 73 -7.60 -1.93 -2.51
C TRP A 73 -7.39 -3.45 -2.60
N ALA A 74 -7.29 -4.13 -1.45
CA ALA A 74 -7.13 -5.58 -1.40
C ALA A 74 -8.35 -6.34 -1.93
N GLY A 75 -9.56 -5.78 -1.76
CA GLY A 75 -10.82 -6.35 -2.26
C GLY A 75 -11.17 -5.95 -3.69
N THR A 76 -10.37 -5.10 -4.34
CA THR A 76 -10.57 -4.69 -5.74
C THR A 76 -9.84 -5.67 -6.67
N PRO A 77 -10.54 -6.50 -7.48
CA PRO A 77 -9.92 -7.62 -8.21
C PRO A 77 -8.80 -7.20 -9.17
N SER A 78 -8.90 -6.01 -9.77
CA SER A 78 -7.89 -5.48 -10.68
C SER A 78 -6.66 -4.88 -9.99
N ILE A 79 -6.70 -4.72 -8.66
CA ILE A 79 -5.64 -4.07 -7.88
C ILE A 79 -5.00 -5.06 -6.91
N GLY A 80 -5.79 -5.70 -6.04
CA GLY A 80 -5.36 -6.76 -5.13
C GLY A 80 -4.47 -6.31 -3.97
N GLY A 81 -4.19 -5.02 -3.83
CA GLY A 81 -3.33 -4.49 -2.76
C GLY A 81 -2.98 -3.02 -2.94
N GLY A 82 -2.22 -2.45 -2.02
CA GLY A 82 -1.77 -1.06 -2.09
C GLY A 82 -0.54 -0.87 -3.00
N TYR A 83 0.45 -1.73 -2.83
CA TYR A 83 1.69 -1.73 -3.60
C TYR A 83 2.42 -3.07 -3.44
N SER A 84 3.40 -3.33 -4.33
CA SER A 84 4.17 -4.57 -4.29
C SER A 84 5.23 -4.56 -3.19
N HIS A 85 5.48 -5.73 -2.62
CA HIS A 85 6.67 -5.93 -1.81
C HIS A 85 7.36 -7.25 -2.19
N ALA A 86 8.68 -7.26 -2.19
CA ALA A 86 9.45 -8.48 -2.40
C ALA A 86 9.64 -9.21 -1.07
N LEU A 87 9.52 -10.54 -1.08
CA LEU A 87 9.90 -11.33 0.08
C LEU A 87 11.40 -11.17 0.40
N PRO A 88 11.82 -11.36 1.66
CA PRO A 88 13.22 -11.32 2.03
C PRO A 88 14.09 -12.19 1.10
N GLY A 89 15.18 -11.64 0.60
CA GLY A 89 16.08 -12.30 -0.35
C GLY A 89 15.57 -12.44 -1.79
N ARG A 90 14.39 -11.87 -2.13
CA ARG A 90 13.77 -11.97 -3.46
C ARG A 90 13.68 -10.66 -4.22
N ALA A 91 14.37 -9.61 -3.80
CA ALA A 91 14.34 -8.31 -4.48
C ALA A 91 14.73 -8.40 -5.98
N ALA A 92 15.69 -9.26 -6.34
CA ALA A 92 16.09 -9.50 -7.72
C ALA A 92 14.97 -10.07 -8.61
N SER A 93 13.88 -10.58 -8.05
CA SER A 93 12.72 -11.06 -8.84
C SER A 93 12.00 -9.95 -9.60
N ARG A 94 12.17 -8.68 -9.19
CA ARG A 94 11.64 -7.51 -9.90
C ARG A 94 12.21 -7.41 -11.31
N ALA A 95 13.52 -7.62 -11.45
CA ALA A 95 14.18 -7.62 -12.76
C ALA A 95 13.69 -8.76 -13.67
N LYS A 96 13.37 -9.93 -13.09
CA LYS A 96 12.76 -11.03 -13.85
C LYS A 96 11.34 -10.71 -14.30
N LEU A 97 10.56 -10.10 -13.42
CA LEU A 97 9.18 -9.68 -13.72
C LEU A 97 9.16 -8.61 -14.82
N ALA A 98 10.22 -7.81 -14.93
CA ALA A 98 10.35 -6.76 -15.91
C ALA A 98 10.67 -7.28 -17.34
N GLN A 99 11.15 -8.51 -17.47
CA GLN A 99 11.58 -9.05 -18.77
C GLN A 99 10.40 -9.27 -19.70
N PRO A 100 10.51 -8.87 -20.98
CA PRO A 100 9.54 -9.22 -21.99
C PRO A 100 9.40 -10.75 -22.13
N TYR A 101 8.20 -11.19 -22.39
CA TYR A 101 7.94 -12.60 -22.70
C TYR A 101 7.64 -12.76 -24.19
N ASP A 102 8.46 -13.58 -24.89
CA ASP A 102 8.33 -13.92 -26.30
C ASP A 102 8.27 -12.69 -27.23
N ASN A 103 8.86 -11.57 -26.84
CA ASN A 103 8.77 -10.27 -27.55
C ASN A 103 7.33 -9.83 -27.89
N ARG A 104 6.35 -10.31 -27.15
CA ARG A 104 4.91 -10.08 -27.38
C ARG A 104 4.19 -9.56 -26.14
N LEU A 105 4.68 -9.89 -24.96
CA LEU A 105 4.13 -9.40 -23.68
C LEU A 105 5.19 -8.58 -22.97
N PHE A 106 4.83 -7.36 -22.62
CA PHE A 106 5.69 -6.41 -21.93
C PHE A 106 5.06 -6.01 -20.62
N PHE A 107 5.85 -5.98 -19.55
CA PHE A 107 5.36 -5.76 -18.20
C PHE A 107 5.81 -4.40 -17.68
N ALA A 108 4.85 -3.61 -17.19
CA ALA A 108 5.08 -2.33 -16.57
C ALA A 108 4.40 -2.27 -15.20
N GLY A 109 4.69 -1.27 -14.43
CA GLY A 109 4.16 -1.04 -13.10
C GLY A 109 5.28 -1.01 -12.05
N GLU A 110 5.00 -0.43 -10.91
CA GLU A 110 6.00 -0.22 -9.84
C GLU A 110 6.69 -1.53 -9.41
N ALA A 111 6.00 -2.66 -9.49
CA ALA A 111 6.54 -3.97 -9.14
C ALA A 111 7.74 -4.39 -10.02
N THR A 112 7.85 -3.88 -11.24
CA THR A 112 8.93 -4.15 -12.19
C THR A 112 10.10 -3.20 -12.07
N HIS A 113 10.00 -2.15 -11.22
CA HIS A 113 11.11 -1.23 -10.97
C HIS A 113 12.07 -1.79 -9.91
N ALA A 114 13.38 -1.77 -10.19
CA ALA A 114 14.38 -2.39 -9.32
C ALA A 114 14.57 -1.63 -8.00
N PHE A 115 14.45 -0.31 -8.02
CA PHE A 115 14.77 0.59 -6.90
C PHE A 115 13.55 1.41 -6.44
N ASP A 116 12.82 2.03 -7.37
CA ASP A 116 11.70 2.91 -7.07
C ASP A 116 10.34 2.17 -7.10
N PHE A 117 10.36 0.92 -6.61
CA PHE A 117 9.14 0.15 -6.41
C PHE A 117 8.24 0.82 -5.36
N SER A 118 6.97 0.48 -5.36
CA SER A 118 5.94 1.05 -4.47
C SER A 118 5.71 2.55 -4.67
N THR A 119 6.12 3.11 -5.83
CA THR A 119 5.99 4.53 -6.13
C THR A 119 5.32 4.78 -7.48
N ALA A 120 4.66 5.94 -7.59
CA ALA A 120 4.01 6.35 -8.84
C ALA A 120 5.03 6.65 -9.95
N HIS A 121 6.17 7.28 -9.61
CA HIS A 121 7.21 7.57 -10.59
C HIS A 121 7.89 6.30 -11.11
N GLY A 122 8.16 5.32 -10.25
CA GLY A 122 8.67 4.02 -10.68
C GLY A 122 7.69 3.28 -11.60
N ALA A 123 6.39 3.39 -11.36
CA ALA A 123 5.37 2.86 -12.28
C ALA A 123 5.42 3.57 -13.64
N TYR A 124 5.57 4.90 -13.66
CA TYR A 124 5.70 5.68 -14.89
C TYR A 124 6.95 5.30 -15.69
N GLU A 125 8.11 5.26 -15.05
CA GLU A 125 9.39 4.91 -15.70
C GLU A 125 9.37 3.52 -16.32
N THR A 126 8.80 2.54 -15.62
CA THR A 126 8.64 1.19 -16.19
C THR A 126 7.62 1.14 -17.33
N GLY A 127 6.64 2.03 -17.33
CA GLY A 127 5.72 2.22 -18.45
C GLY A 127 6.44 2.70 -19.72
N VAL A 128 7.29 3.71 -19.57
CA VAL A 128 8.13 4.22 -20.68
C VAL A 128 9.04 3.11 -21.21
N ARG A 129 9.78 2.43 -20.34
CA ARG A 129 10.64 1.30 -20.72
C ARG A 129 9.86 0.22 -21.50
N ALA A 130 8.72 -0.23 -20.98
CA ALA A 130 7.94 -1.28 -21.63
C ALA A 130 7.40 -0.85 -23.01
N ALA A 131 7.07 0.43 -23.17
CA ALA A 131 6.67 0.98 -24.45
C ALA A 131 7.83 0.99 -25.47
N GLU A 132 9.04 1.37 -25.04
CA GLU A 132 10.25 1.34 -25.87
C GLU A 132 10.61 -0.08 -26.28
N GLU A 133 10.54 -1.05 -25.37
CA GLU A 133 10.74 -2.47 -25.64
C GLU A 133 9.73 -2.98 -26.70
N ALA A 134 8.46 -2.61 -26.56
CA ALA A 134 7.41 -2.99 -27.49
C ALA A 134 7.63 -2.38 -28.89
N LEU A 135 8.02 -1.12 -28.97
CA LEU A 135 8.35 -0.46 -30.25
C LEU A 135 9.55 -1.12 -30.91
N ALA A 136 10.60 -1.46 -30.17
CA ALA A 136 11.76 -2.15 -30.70
C ALA A 136 11.44 -3.56 -31.23
N ALA A 137 10.46 -4.24 -30.62
CA ALA A 137 10.02 -5.57 -31.07
C ALA A 137 9.17 -5.53 -32.35
N LEU A 138 8.65 -4.35 -32.75
CA LEU A 138 7.86 -4.14 -33.98
C LEU A 138 8.71 -3.66 -35.16
N ALA A 139 9.95 -3.26 -34.89
CA ALA A 139 10.89 -2.76 -35.93
C ALA A 139 11.61 -3.91 -36.63
#